data_28a49156b1a0a70ecb45862b0b025c00
#
_entry.id   28a49156b1a0a70ecb45862b0b025c00
#
_cell.length_a   1.000
_cell.length_b   1.000
_cell.length_c   1.000
_cell.angle_alpha   90.00
_cell.angle_beta   90.00
_cell.angle_gamma   90.00
#
_symmetry.space_group_name_H-M   'P 1'
#
loop_
_entity.id
_entity.type
_entity.pdbx_description
1 polymer ?
#
loop_
_entity_poly.entity_id
_entity_poly.type
_entity_poly.pdbx_seq_one_letter_code
_entity_poly.pdbx_strand_id
1 'polypeptide(L)'
;TYKEDIQTGSAAAKKGGYTTVVTMANTKPPVDNVETVKYVIEEGKKTGINVLPAACVSVGMKGQELTDMDALKAAGAVGFTDDGIPLMNEKLVYEAMKKAKELNVPLSFHEEDPAFISENGINAGAVAKEFGITGSPALAEDSLVARDCMIALHTGASVNIQHISSATSVKAVKLAKELGANVTAEVTPHHFTLDETAVLEHGAMAKMNPPLRTAKDREGIIEGIKDGSIDMIATDHAPHSAEEKAVLPVWKAPSGIIGLETALGLAVTELVKKGHLTTMQLVEKMCVNPAKLYHFDKGYLAEGKDADIVIFNENEEWTVTDAEIASKSHNTPFIGTKLFGRVKYTICG
;
A
#
# COMPACT_ATOMS: atom_id res chain seq x y z
N THR A 1 8.15 17.89 1.38
CA THR A 1 9.36 17.76 0.54
C THR A 1 9.12 18.32 -0.87
N TYR A 2 10.15 18.26 -1.76
CA TYR A 2 9.95 18.67 -3.16
C TYR A 2 9.01 17.71 -3.92
N LYS A 3 8.94 16.43 -3.54
CA LYS A 3 8.07 15.42 -4.17
C LYS A 3 6.61 15.55 -3.71
N GLU A 4 6.43 15.61 -2.40
CA GLU A 4 5.14 15.64 -1.73
C GLU A 4 5.34 16.08 -0.28
N ASP A 5 4.31 16.60 0.36
CA ASP A 5 4.25 16.86 1.79
C ASP A 5 2.86 16.46 2.34
N ILE A 6 2.69 16.55 3.66
CA ILE A 6 1.45 16.13 4.32
C ILE A 6 0.25 16.93 3.78
N GLN A 7 0.42 18.20 3.45
CA GLN A 7 -0.67 19.05 2.93
C GLN A 7 -1.10 18.61 1.53
N THR A 8 -0.15 18.44 0.61
CA THR A 8 -0.44 18.11 -0.78
C THR A 8 -0.90 16.65 -0.92
N GLY A 9 -0.29 15.71 -0.18
CA GLY A 9 -0.77 14.33 -0.12
C GLY A 9 -2.16 14.20 0.48
N SER A 10 -2.49 15.01 1.49
CA SER A 10 -3.85 15.06 2.04
C SER A 10 -4.86 15.68 1.07
N ALA A 11 -4.44 16.65 0.23
CA ALA A 11 -5.29 17.18 -0.83
C ALA A 11 -5.60 16.10 -1.89
N ALA A 12 -4.59 15.31 -2.28
CA ALA A 12 -4.74 14.15 -3.15
C ALA A 12 -5.69 13.10 -2.54
N ALA A 13 -5.50 12.75 -1.28
CA ALA A 13 -6.36 11.83 -0.54
C ALA A 13 -7.81 12.30 -0.51
N LYS A 14 -8.03 13.55 -0.15
CA LYS A 14 -9.37 14.15 -0.13
C LYS A 14 -10.04 14.12 -1.50
N LYS A 15 -9.30 14.40 -2.57
CA LYS A 15 -9.81 14.34 -3.94
C LYS A 15 -10.14 12.90 -4.36
N GLY A 16 -9.38 11.93 -3.88
CA GLY A 16 -9.60 10.50 -4.09
C GLY A 16 -10.71 9.87 -3.23
N GLY A 17 -11.32 10.64 -2.30
CA GLY A 17 -12.41 10.15 -1.45
C GLY A 17 -11.95 9.62 -0.08
N TYR A 18 -10.69 9.80 0.29
CA TYR A 18 -10.17 9.34 1.57
C TYR A 18 -10.38 10.38 2.67
N THR A 19 -11.03 9.98 3.75
CA THR A 19 -11.19 10.77 4.98
C THR A 19 -10.11 10.46 6.01
N THR A 20 -9.46 9.31 5.85
CA THR A 20 -8.40 8.84 6.74
C THR A 20 -7.30 8.19 5.92
N VAL A 21 -6.05 8.51 6.23
CA VAL A 21 -4.85 7.88 5.65
C VAL A 21 -3.90 7.46 6.76
N VAL A 22 -3.25 6.31 6.57
CA VAL A 22 -2.11 5.89 7.40
C VAL A 22 -0.84 6.15 6.61
N THR A 23 0.02 7.02 7.13
CA THR A 23 1.29 7.36 6.48
C THR A 23 2.38 6.36 6.86
N MET A 24 3.18 5.96 5.87
CA MET A 24 4.29 5.04 6.11
C MET A 24 5.47 5.73 6.80
N ALA A 25 6.30 4.92 7.45
CA ALA A 25 7.40 5.38 8.31
C ALA A 25 8.66 5.82 7.54
N ASN A 26 8.77 5.49 6.25
CA ASN A 26 9.94 5.68 5.38
C ASN A 26 10.17 7.13 4.91
N THR A 27 9.97 8.08 5.78
CA THR A 27 10.21 9.51 5.53
C THR A 27 11.66 9.93 5.82
N LYS A 28 12.01 11.21 5.64
CA LYS A 28 13.31 11.79 5.98
C LYS A 28 13.13 13.01 6.88
N PRO A 29 13.40 12.90 8.20
CA PRO A 29 13.83 11.68 8.92
C PRO A 29 12.75 10.59 8.96
N PRO A 30 13.11 9.31 9.22
CA PRO A 30 12.14 8.23 9.40
C PRO A 30 11.31 8.45 10.68
N VAL A 31 10.11 7.84 10.72
CA VAL A 31 9.22 7.97 11.89
C VAL A 31 9.60 6.93 12.94
N ASP A 32 10.78 7.07 13.54
CA ASP A 32 11.36 6.12 14.49
C ASP A 32 11.51 6.65 15.93
N ASN A 33 10.97 7.83 16.19
CA ASN A 33 11.02 8.48 17.51
C ASN A 33 9.73 9.28 17.77
N VAL A 34 9.49 9.60 19.05
CA VAL A 34 8.29 10.29 19.53
C VAL A 34 8.09 11.66 18.88
N GLU A 35 9.18 12.39 18.59
CA GLU A 35 9.10 13.70 17.98
C GLU A 35 8.55 13.64 16.56
N THR A 36 9.02 12.70 15.75
CA THR A 36 8.55 12.52 14.37
C THR A 36 7.11 12.00 14.32
N VAL A 37 6.69 11.13 15.23
CA VAL A 37 5.27 10.71 15.35
C VAL A 37 4.38 11.92 15.64
N LYS A 38 4.73 12.73 16.63
CA LYS A 38 3.98 13.95 17.00
C LYS A 38 3.95 14.96 15.87
N TYR A 39 5.06 15.12 15.15
CA TYR A 39 5.13 16.03 13.99
C TYR A 39 4.10 15.63 12.91
N VAL A 40 4.01 14.35 12.55
CA VAL A 40 3.03 13.88 11.54
C VAL A 40 1.61 14.16 12.01
N ILE A 41 1.30 13.90 13.28
CA ILE A 41 -0.03 14.14 13.84
C ILE A 41 -0.38 15.63 13.82
N GLU A 42 0.53 16.50 14.27
CA GLU A 42 0.28 17.95 14.34
C GLU A 42 0.14 18.58 12.94
N GLU A 43 0.95 18.15 11.96
CA GLU A 43 0.80 18.60 10.57
C GLU A 43 -0.48 18.02 9.95
N GLY A 44 -0.84 16.77 10.28
CA GLY A 44 -2.07 16.13 9.83
C GLY A 44 -3.33 16.89 10.25
N LYS A 45 -3.40 17.40 11.47
CA LYS A 45 -4.53 18.20 11.99
C LYS A 45 -4.84 19.44 11.14
N LYS A 46 -3.89 19.93 10.37
CA LYS A 46 -4.04 21.13 9.52
C LYS A 46 -4.64 20.83 8.15
N THR A 47 -4.83 19.55 7.80
CA THR A 47 -5.18 19.13 6.42
C THR A 47 -6.67 18.98 6.16
N GLY A 48 -7.47 18.81 7.20
CA GLY A 48 -8.93 18.58 7.11
C GLY A 48 -9.29 17.15 6.67
N ILE A 49 -8.37 16.19 6.88
CA ILE A 49 -8.61 14.74 6.92
C ILE A 49 -7.83 14.13 8.09
N ASN A 50 -8.11 12.88 8.43
CA ASN A 50 -7.38 12.16 9.47
C ASN A 50 -6.07 11.61 8.90
N VAL A 51 -4.93 12.13 9.36
CA VAL A 51 -3.60 11.66 9.00
C VAL A 51 -2.97 10.98 10.21
N LEU A 52 -2.77 9.68 10.11
CA LEU A 52 -2.34 8.82 11.22
C LEU A 52 -0.99 8.17 10.87
N PRO A 53 0.04 8.29 11.72
CA PRO A 53 1.35 7.73 11.42
C PRO A 53 1.45 6.24 11.77
N ALA A 54 1.96 5.43 10.85
CA ALA A 54 2.70 4.23 11.22
C ALA A 54 4.12 4.64 11.60
N ALA A 55 4.72 3.95 12.56
CA ALA A 55 6.10 4.18 12.99
C ALA A 55 7.03 3.05 12.54
N CYS A 56 8.34 3.28 12.57
CA CYS A 56 9.32 2.26 12.21
C CYS A 56 9.32 1.10 13.21
N VAL A 57 9.47 -0.11 12.70
CA VAL A 57 9.75 -1.31 13.50
C VAL A 57 11.17 -1.23 14.05
N SER A 58 12.15 -0.88 13.19
CA SER A 58 13.55 -0.81 13.58
C SER A 58 14.11 0.60 13.57
N VAL A 59 15.08 0.87 14.45
CA VAL A 59 15.76 2.16 14.56
C VAL A 59 16.42 2.53 13.23
N GLY A 60 16.03 3.69 12.69
CA GLY A 60 16.51 4.19 11.41
C GLY A 60 16.21 3.27 10.23
N MET A 61 15.24 2.36 10.36
CA MET A 61 14.87 1.34 9.35
C MET A 61 16.05 0.44 8.95
N LYS A 62 16.91 0.09 9.91
CA LYS A 62 18.14 -0.70 9.64
C LYS A 62 17.97 -2.21 9.86
N GLY A 63 16.83 -2.67 10.39
CA GLY A 63 16.56 -4.07 10.66
C GLY A 63 17.49 -4.71 11.72
N GLN A 64 18.11 -3.92 12.61
CA GLN A 64 19.10 -4.37 13.59
C GLN A 64 18.62 -4.30 15.02
N GLU A 65 17.87 -3.26 15.38
CA GLU A 65 17.39 -2.95 16.72
C GLU A 65 15.94 -2.46 16.65
N LEU A 66 15.08 -2.95 17.54
CA LEU A 66 13.70 -2.47 17.64
C LEU A 66 13.66 -1.03 18.14
N THR A 67 12.71 -0.26 17.63
CA THR A 67 12.35 1.04 18.20
C THR A 67 11.70 0.86 19.58
N ASP A 68 11.60 1.93 20.34
CA ASP A 68 10.76 1.94 21.56
C ASP A 68 9.28 1.98 21.15
N MET A 69 8.75 0.80 20.77
CA MET A 69 7.38 0.65 20.30
C MET A 69 6.34 1.10 21.34
N ASP A 70 6.62 0.97 22.64
CA ASP A 70 5.73 1.47 23.72
C ASP A 70 5.62 2.99 23.66
N ALA A 71 6.75 3.69 23.61
CA ALA A 71 6.78 5.14 23.55
C ALA A 71 6.16 5.68 22.25
N LEU A 72 6.42 5.02 21.11
CA LEU A 72 5.86 5.41 19.80
C LEU A 72 4.34 5.23 19.76
N LYS A 73 3.82 4.11 20.28
CA LYS A 73 2.39 3.90 20.43
C LYS A 73 1.75 4.93 21.35
N ALA A 74 2.36 5.19 22.50
CA ALA A 74 1.88 6.21 23.46
C ALA A 74 1.89 7.62 22.83
N ALA A 75 2.78 7.89 21.88
CA ALA A 75 2.83 9.15 21.13
C ALA A 75 1.75 9.25 20.03
N GLY A 76 1.08 8.12 19.68
CA GLY A 76 -0.02 8.09 18.72
C GLY A 76 0.25 7.31 17.43
N ALA A 77 1.32 6.53 17.35
CA ALA A 77 1.52 5.60 16.23
C ALA A 77 0.42 4.54 16.22
N VAL A 78 -0.19 4.30 15.07
CA VAL A 78 -1.34 3.39 14.91
C VAL A 78 -0.94 1.98 14.48
N GLY A 79 0.28 1.79 14.02
CA GLY A 79 0.88 0.53 13.59
C GLY A 79 2.37 0.72 13.36
N PHE A 80 3.08 -0.35 12.96
CA PHE A 80 4.51 -0.30 12.72
C PHE A 80 4.89 -0.92 11.38
N THR A 81 5.87 -0.33 10.70
CA THR A 81 6.35 -0.77 9.39
C THR A 81 7.75 -0.22 9.12
N ASP A 82 8.59 -1.00 8.47
CA ASP A 82 9.80 -0.52 7.79
C ASP A 82 9.57 -0.56 6.26
N ASP A 83 8.41 -0.05 5.80
CA ASP A 83 7.97 -0.10 4.41
C ASP A 83 9.07 0.29 3.42
N GLY A 84 9.19 -0.50 2.34
CA GLY A 84 10.23 -0.38 1.33
C GLY A 84 11.58 -1.00 1.72
N ILE A 85 11.76 -1.43 2.99
CA ILE A 85 12.97 -2.13 3.47
C ILE A 85 12.55 -3.39 4.22
N PRO A 86 12.69 -4.59 3.63
CA PRO A 86 12.30 -5.83 4.28
C PRO A 86 13.15 -6.13 5.52
N LEU A 87 12.52 -6.66 6.55
CA LEU A 87 13.20 -7.07 7.77
C LEU A 87 13.81 -8.47 7.60
N MET A 88 15.13 -8.53 7.40
CA MET A 88 15.84 -9.78 7.11
C MET A 88 16.30 -10.55 8.35
N ASN A 89 16.26 -9.93 9.54
CA ASN A 89 16.61 -10.59 10.80
C ASN A 89 15.38 -11.24 11.42
N GLU A 90 15.25 -12.55 11.29
CA GLU A 90 14.07 -13.33 11.73
C GLU A 90 13.83 -13.22 13.24
N LYS A 91 14.91 -13.11 14.04
CA LYS A 91 14.79 -12.92 15.49
C LYS A 91 14.17 -11.56 15.81
N LEU A 92 14.59 -10.52 15.09
CA LEU A 92 14.03 -9.18 15.26
C LEU A 92 12.57 -9.15 14.85
N VAL A 93 12.21 -9.80 13.72
CA VAL A 93 10.82 -9.94 13.26
C VAL A 93 9.96 -10.65 14.32
N TYR A 94 10.45 -11.75 14.87
CA TYR A 94 9.76 -12.50 15.93
C TYR A 94 9.52 -11.65 17.17
N GLU A 95 10.54 -10.93 17.67
CA GLU A 95 10.38 -10.04 18.82
C GLU A 95 9.46 -8.84 18.51
N ALA A 96 9.53 -8.27 17.30
CA ALA A 96 8.62 -7.22 16.85
C ALA A 96 7.16 -7.69 16.87
N MET A 97 6.89 -8.89 16.35
CA MET A 97 5.55 -9.48 16.34
C MET A 97 5.02 -9.74 17.74
N LYS A 98 5.86 -10.25 18.66
CA LYS A 98 5.47 -10.40 20.06
C LYS A 98 5.10 -9.06 20.69
N LYS A 99 5.95 -8.05 20.49
CA LYS A 99 5.73 -6.73 21.04
C LYS A 99 4.47 -6.06 20.46
N ALA A 100 4.25 -6.15 19.16
CA ALA A 100 3.05 -5.62 18.52
C ALA A 100 1.76 -6.28 19.04
N LYS A 101 1.80 -7.61 19.29
CA LYS A 101 0.69 -8.32 19.94
C LYS A 101 0.41 -7.80 21.33
N GLU A 102 1.44 -7.61 22.18
CA GLU A 102 1.29 -7.03 23.53
C GLU A 102 0.66 -5.64 23.48
N LEU A 103 1.07 -4.85 22.50
CA LEU A 103 0.57 -3.50 22.28
C LEU A 103 -0.79 -3.44 21.57
N ASN A 104 -1.30 -4.57 21.08
CA ASN A 104 -2.51 -4.65 20.25
C ASN A 104 -2.50 -3.66 19.07
N VAL A 105 -1.44 -3.70 18.28
CA VAL A 105 -1.26 -2.91 17.06
C VAL A 105 -0.83 -3.81 15.91
N PRO A 106 -1.19 -3.48 14.64
CA PRO A 106 -0.72 -4.25 13.50
C PRO A 106 0.73 -3.92 13.13
N LEU A 107 1.40 -4.92 12.54
CA LEU A 107 2.62 -4.75 11.77
C LEU A 107 2.29 -4.85 10.29
N SER A 108 2.87 -3.99 9.45
CA SER A 108 2.74 -4.06 8.00
C SER A 108 4.14 -4.24 7.39
N PHE A 109 4.29 -5.24 6.50
CA PHE A 109 5.60 -5.61 5.96
C PHE A 109 5.63 -5.54 4.45
N HIS A 110 6.68 -4.88 3.95
CA HIS A 110 7.11 -4.93 2.56
C HIS A 110 7.98 -6.17 2.36
N GLU A 111 7.51 -7.09 1.54
CA GLU A 111 8.08 -8.44 1.44
C GLU A 111 8.81 -8.62 0.10
N GLU A 112 10.04 -8.16 0.02
CA GLU A 112 10.92 -8.37 -1.12
C GLU A 112 12.35 -8.71 -0.65
N ASP A 113 12.73 -10.00 -0.64
CA ASP A 113 14.07 -10.43 -0.24
C ASP A 113 15.14 -9.90 -1.22
N PRO A 114 16.00 -8.97 -0.78
CA PRO A 114 17.01 -8.37 -1.65
C PRO A 114 18.05 -9.35 -2.17
N ALA A 115 18.20 -10.53 -1.55
CA ALA A 115 19.14 -11.54 -2.01
C ALA A 115 18.79 -12.11 -3.40
N PHE A 116 17.51 -12.02 -3.80
CA PHE A 116 17.05 -12.51 -5.10
C PHE A 116 16.93 -11.41 -6.16
N ILE A 117 17.08 -10.12 -5.79
CA ILE A 117 16.80 -8.98 -6.65
C ILE A 117 18.10 -8.44 -7.24
N SER A 118 18.19 -8.39 -8.58
CA SER A 118 19.28 -7.71 -9.27
C SER A 118 18.89 -6.27 -9.63
N GLU A 119 17.79 -6.09 -10.35
CA GLU A 119 17.22 -4.79 -10.66
C GLU A 119 15.81 -4.70 -10.08
N ASN A 120 15.67 -3.79 -9.15
CA ASN A 120 14.45 -3.55 -8.41
C ASN A 120 13.37 -2.91 -9.32
N GLY A 121 12.11 -3.29 -9.10
CA GLY A 121 10.94 -2.67 -9.75
C GLY A 121 10.66 -3.12 -11.19
N ILE A 122 11.41 -4.09 -11.71
CA ILE A 122 11.14 -4.74 -12.99
C ILE A 122 11.02 -6.26 -12.74
N ASN A 123 9.91 -6.85 -13.13
CA ASN A 123 9.70 -8.30 -12.96
C ASN A 123 10.75 -9.11 -13.72
N ALA A 124 11.27 -10.18 -13.11
CA ALA A 124 12.18 -11.15 -13.77
C ALA A 124 11.40 -12.02 -14.77
N GLY A 125 10.92 -11.40 -15.83
CA GLY A 125 10.05 -11.98 -16.85
C GLY A 125 10.48 -11.64 -18.28
N ALA A 126 9.51 -11.51 -19.16
CA ALA A 126 9.73 -11.20 -20.57
C ALA A 126 10.32 -9.80 -20.74
N VAL A 127 9.85 -8.82 -19.98
CA VAL A 127 10.30 -7.42 -20.06
C VAL A 127 11.74 -7.25 -19.58
N ALA A 128 12.13 -7.90 -18.50
CA ALA A 128 13.53 -7.88 -18.06
C ALA A 128 14.47 -8.46 -19.12
N LYS A 129 14.06 -9.55 -19.78
CA LYS A 129 14.84 -10.15 -20.89
C LYS A 129 14.97 -9.19 -22.07
N GLU A 130 13.92 -8.45 -22.42
CA GLU A 130 13.96 -7.45 -23.49
C GLU A 130 14.94 -6.32 -23.16
N PHE A 131 15.00 -5.91 -21.90
CA PHE A 131 15.97 -4.92 -21.41
C PHE A 131 17.39 -5.47 -21.23
N GLY A 132 17.59 -6.78 -21.34
CA GLY A 132 18.90 -7.44 -21.09
C GLY A 132 19.33 -7.42 -19.64
N ILE A 133 18.37 -7.45 -18.69
CA ILE A 133 18.58 -7.44 -17.24
C ILE A 133 17.96 -8.68 -16.60
N THR A 134 18.27 -8.93 -15.32
CA THR A 134 17.70 -10.06 -14.55
C THR A 134 16.35 -9.72 -13.94
N GLY A 135 16.24 -8.56 -13.32
CA GLY A 135 15.02 -8.08 -12.65
C GLY A 135 14.82 -8.63 -11.24
N SER A 136 13.57 -8.51 -10.76
CA SER A 136 13.09 -8.97 -9.44
C SER A 136 12.13 -10.14 -9.61
N PRO A 137 12.52 -11.38 -9.26
CA PRO A 137 11.65 -12.54 -9.36
C PRO A 137 10.58 -12.53 -8.27
N ALA A 138 9.41 -13.15 -8.56
CA ALA A 138 8.34 -13.31 -7.57
C ALA A 138 8.82 -14.09 -6.32
N LEU A 139 9.84 -14.94 -6.46
CA LEU A 139 10.46 -15.66 -5.33
C LEU A 139 10.91 -14.72 -4.20
N ALA A 140 11.35 -13.49 -4.53
CA ALA A 140 11.75 -12.50 -3.53
C ALA A 140 10.59 -12.17 -2.57
N GLU A 141 9.38 -12.02 -3.11
CA GLU A 141 8.16 -11.80 -2.33
C GLU A 141 7.67 -13.10 -1.69
N ASP A 142 7.55 -14.17 -2.47
CA ASP A 142 6.97 -15.43 -2.03
C ASP A 142 7.67 -16.01 -0.79
N SER A 143 9.00 -15.91 -0.72
CA SER A 143 9.80 -16.45 0.38
C SER A 143 9.59 -15.69 1.70
N LEU A 144 9.56 -14.36 1.66
CA LEU A 144 9.34 -13.55 2.86
C LEU A 144 7.88 -13.59 3.33
N VAL A 145 6.92 -13.54 2.42
CA VAL A 145 5.50 -13.72 2.75
C VAL A 145 5.27 -15.04 3.48
N ALA A 146 5.84 -16.15 2.96
CA ALA A 146 5.71 -17.45 3.61
C ALA A 146 6.37 -17.47 5.01
N ARG A 147 7.57 -16.88 5.15
CA ARG A 147 8.28 -16.76 6.44
C ARG A 147 7.44 -16.02 7.46
N ASP A 148 6.96 -14.83 7.12
CA ASP A 148 6.32 -13.94 8.08
C ASP A 148 4.90 -14.37 8.41
N CYS A 149 4.20 -15.00 7.48
CA CYS A 149 2.96 -15.71 7.77
C CYS A 149 3.15 -16.82 8.82
N MET A 150 4.24 -17.60 8.75
CA MET A 150 4.50 -18.66 9.75
C MET A 150 4.92 -18.09 11.10
N ILE A 151 5.67 -16.99 11.14
CA ILE A 151 6.01 -16.32 12.40
C ILE A 151 4.74 -15.70 13.02
N ALA A 152 3.86 -15.09 12.20
CA ALA A 152 2.57 -14.58 12.64
C ALA A 152 1.67 -15.68 13.22
N LEU A 153 1.60 -16.85 12.58
CA LEU A 153 0.88 -18.01 13.08
C LEU A 153 1.38 -18.43 14.48
N HIS A 154 2.69 -18.45 14.66
CA HIS A 154 3.30 -18.86 15.94
C HIS A 154 3.11 -17.82 17.06
N THR A 155 3.26 -16.54 16.74
CA THR A 155 3.16 -15.45 17.72
C THR A 155 1.71 -15.03 18.00
N GLY A 156 0.82 -15.20 17.02
CA GLY A 156 -0.56 -14.68 17.03
C GLY A 156 -0.62 -13.15 16.89
N ALA A 157 0.43 -12.52 16.38
CA ALA A 157 0.45 -11.09 16.08
C ALA A 157 -0.45 -10.77 14.89
N SER A 158 -1.00 -9.55 14.87
CA SER A 158 -1.70 -9.01 13.71
C SER A 158 -0.66 -8.52 12.69
N VAL A 159 -0.58 -9.19 11.55
CA VAL A 159 0.38 -8.89 10.48
C VAL A 159 -0.36 -8.60 9.18
N ASN A 160 0.00 -7.52 8.52
CA ASN A 160 -0.49 -7.14 7.21
C ASN A 160 0.64 -7.28 6.18
N ILE A 161 0.40 -8.08 5.14
CA ILE A 161 1.30 -8.20 3.98
C ILE A 161 0.95 -7.07 3.04
N GLN A 162 1.88 -6.12 2.88
CA GLN A 162 1.67 -4.94 2.03
C GLN A 162 1.71 -5.30 0.55
N HIS A 163 0.93 -4.58 -0.26
CA HIS A 163 0.97 -4.51 -1.74
C HIS A 163 1.35 -5.83 -2.44
N ILE A 164 0.71 -6.93 -2.07
CA ILE A 164 0.99 -8.27 -2.62
C ILE A 164 0.89 -8.27 -4.16
N SER A 165 1.86 -8.87 -4.84
CA SER A 165 1.97 -8.84 -6.30
C SER A 165 1.97 -10.22 -6.96
N SER A 166 2.29 -11.28 -6.23
CA SER A 166 2.43 -12.65 -6.74
C SER A 166 1.22 -13.52 -6.43
N ALA A 167 0.77 -14.29 -7.41
CA ALA A 167 -0.28 -15.31 -7.21
C ALA A 167 0.15 -16.42 -6.22
N THR A 168 1.45 -16.68 -6.07
CA THR A 168 1.98 -17.64 -5.11
C THR A 168 1.89 -17.09 -3.69
N SER A 169 2.26 -15.83 -3.50
CA SER A 169 2.14 -15.13 -2.22
C SER A 169 0.69 -15.08 -1.72
N VAL A 170 -0.29 -14.85 -2.62
CA VAL A 170 -1.72 -14.93 -2.27
C VAL A 170 -2.09 -16.29 -1.70
N LYS A 171 -1.56 -17.40 -2.29
CA LYS A 171 -1.81 -18.76 -1.79
C LYS A 171 -1.13 -19.00 -0.43
N ALA A 172 0.04 -18.43 -0.21
CA ALA A 172 0.74 -18.52 1.08
C ALA A 172 -0.06 -17.83 2.18
N VAL A 173 -0.59 -16.62 1.92
CA VAL A 173 -1.48 -15.91 2.84
C VAL A 173 -2.75 -16.72 3.12
N LYS A 174 -3.38 -17.26 2.07
CA LYS A 174 -4.58 -18.09 2.20
C LYS A 174 -4.32 -19.29 3.12
N LEU A 175 -3.25 -20.03 2.87
CA LEU A 175 -2.85 -21.16 3.70
C LEU A 175 -2.61 -20.75 5.17
N ALA A 176 -1.93 -19.63 5.38
CA ALA A 176 -1.68 -19.14 6.73
C ALA A 176 -2.99 -18.82 7.48
N LYS A 177 -3.97 -18.19 6.80
CA LYS A 177 -5.31 -17.94 7.35
C LYS A 177 -6.05 -19.23 7.69
N GLU A 178 -6.00 -20.24 6.79
CA GLU A 178 -6.59 -21.57 7.02
C GLU A 178 -5.97 -22.28 8.23
N LEU A 179 -4.70 -22.04 8.50
CA LEU A 179 -4.00 -22.55 9.69
C LEU A 179 -4.29 -21.74 10.96
N GLY A 180 -4.98 -20.61 10.85
CA GLY A 180 -5.37 -19.76 11.98
C GLY A 180 -4.42 -18.60 12.27
N ALA A 181 -3.51 -18.24 11.37
CA ALA A 181 -2.68 -17.05 11.52
C ALA A 181 -3.55 -15.78 11.44
N ASN A 182 -3.24 -14.79 12.29
CA ASN A 182 -3.88 -13.48 12.24
C ASN A 182 -3.18 -12.58 11.22
N VAL A 183 -3.28 -12.96 9.95
CA VAL A 183 -2.69 -12.24 8.83
C VAL A 183 -3.76 -11.63 7.93
N THR A 184 -3.49 -10.44 7.43
CA THR A 184 -4.21 -9.77 6.36
C THR A 184 -3.25 -9.51 5.20
N ALA A 185 -3.79 -9.30 4.00
CA ALA A 185 -3.02 -8.86 2.85
C ALA A 185 -3.73 -7.70 2.16
N GLU A 186 -2.96 -6.79 1.62
CA GLU A 186 -3.46 -5.71 0.80
C GLU A 186 -2.89 -5.78 -0.62
N VAL A 187 -3.62 -5.21 -1.55
CA VAL A 187 -3.21 -5.07 -2.95
C VAL A 187 -3.38 -3.64 -3.41
N THR A 188 -2.57 -3.21 -4.35
CA THR A 188 -2.72 -1.88 -4.94
C THR A 188 -3.53 -1.93 -6.24
N PRO A 189 -4.17 -0.80 -6.63
CA PRO A 189 -4.91 -0.72 -7.88
C PRO A 189 -4.06 -1.06 -9.11
N HIS A 190 -2.79 -0.69 -9.12
CA HIS A 190 -1.92 -0.98 -10.26
C HIS A 190 -1.61 -2.48 -10.41
N HIS A 191 -1.57 -3.27 -9.33
CA HIS A 191 -1.30 -4.72 -9.42
C HIS A 191 -2.49 -5.54 -9.91
N PHE A 192 -3.74 -5.08 -9.76
CA PHE A 192 -4.88 -5.75 -10.38
C PHE A 192 -5.29 -5.16 -11.75
N THR A 193 -4.73 -4.01 -12.13
CA THR A 193 -5.03 -3.34 -13.41
C THR A 193 -4.01 -3.67 -14.50
N LEU A 194 -2.72 -3.59 -14.15
CA LEU A 194 -1.59 -3.69 -15.07
C LEU A 194 -0.81 -5.00 -14.90
N ASP A 195 0.00 -5.33 -15.90
CA ASP A 195 1.02 -6.39 -15.82
C ASP A 195 2.38 -5.87 -16.30
N GLU A 196 3.42 -6.73 -16.29
CA GLU A 196 4.80 -6.34 -16.58
C GLU A 196 4.97 -5.62 -17.92
N THR A 197 4.08 -5.88 -18.90
CA THR A 197 4.18 -5.26 -20.25
C THR A 197 3.92 -3.76 -20.22
N ALA A 198 3.23 -3.24 -19.21
CA ALA A 198 3.01 -1.81 -19.03
C ALA A 198 4.32 -1.01 -18.94
N VAL A 199 5.41 -1.63 -18.50
CA VAL A 199 6.73 -0.98 -18.44
C VAL A 199 7.27 -0.65 -19.85
N LEU A 200 6.93 -1.46 -20.85
CA LEU A 200 7.33 -1.20 -22.24
C LEU A 200 6.61 0.03 -22.83
N GLU A 201 5.36 0.25 -22.42
CA GLU A 201 4.53 1.35 -22.89
C GLU A 201 4.78 2.65 -22.10
N HIS A 202 4.84 2.54 -20.76
CA HIS A 202 4.87 3.70 -19.87
C HIS A 202 6.23 3.94 -19.21
N GLY A 203 7.22 3.09 -19.49
CA GLY A 203 8.58 3.24 -18.93
C GLY A 203 8.57 3.29 -17.41
N ALA A 204 9.29 4.26 -16.84
CA ALA A 204 9.41 4.41 -15.41
C ALA A 204 8.07 4.74 -14.69
N MET A 205 7.05 5.22 -15.43
CA MET A 205 5.70 5.45 -14.87
C MET A 205 4.97 4.14 -14.54
N ALA A 206 5.45 2.99 -15.05
CA ALA A 206 4.94 1.66 -14.68
C ALA A 206 5.97 0.85 -13.85
N LYS A 207 6.99 1.51 -13.32
CA LYS A 207 7.99 0.91 -12.43
C LYS A 207 7.63 1.13 -10.97
N MET A 208 7.41 0.05 -10.23
CA MET A 208 7.04 0.06 -8.81
C MET A 208 7.60 -1.13 -8.05
N ASN A 209 7.57 -1.10 -6.72
CA ASN A 209 7.98 -2.16 -5.81
C ASN A 209 6.83 -2.59 -4.90
N PRO A 210 6.50 -3.89 -4.89
CA PRO A 210 6.98 -4.93 -5.81
C PRO A 210 6.60 -4.63 -7.27
N PRO A 211 7.32 -5.21 -8.26
CA PRO A 211 7.06 -4.91 -9.66
C PRO A 211 5.68 -5.43 -10.11
N LEU A 212 5.15 -4.84 -11.18
CA LEU A 212 4.06 -5.44 -11.93
C LEU A 212 4.51 -6.81 -12.43
N ARG A 213 3.76 -7.85 -12.10
CA ARG A 213 4.06 -9.24 -12.44
C ARG A 213 3.38 -9.64 -13.77
N THR A 214 3.34 -10.91 -14.05
CA THR A 214 2.72 -11.45 -15.25
C THR A 214 1.18 -11.28 -15.24
N ALA A 215 0.55 -11.40 -16.40
CA ALA A 215 -0.92 -11.43 -16.51
C ALA A 215 -1.53 -12.56 -15.65
N LYS A 216 -0.83 -13.70 -15.51
CA LYS A 216 -1.25 -14.80 -14.65
C LYS A 216 -1.24 -14.43 -13.16
N ASP A 217 -0.24 -13.65 -12.74
CA ASP A 217 -0.19 -13.15 -11.35
C ASP A 217 -1.32 -12.16 -11.11
N ARG A 218 -1.58 -11.24 -12.04
CA ARG A 218 -2.73 -10.31 -11.98
C ARG A 218 -4.06 -11.08 -11.86
N GLU A 219 -4.27 -12.13 -12.61
CA GLU A 219 -5.45 -13.00 -12.48
C GLU A 219 -5.52 -13.64 -11.09
N GLY A 220 -4.40 -14.16 -10.57
CA GLY A 220 -4.31 -14.69 -9.22
C GLY A 220 -4.60 -13.68 -8.12
N ILE A 221 -4.18 -12.43 -8.30
CA ILE A 221 -4.53 -11.29 -7.44
C ILE A 221 -6.05 -11.06 -7.45
N ILE A 222 -6.67 -11.00 -8.63
CA ILE A 222 -8.12 -10.79 -8.77
C ILE A 222 -8.90 -11.92 -8.08
N GLU A 223 -8.47 -13.16 -8.25
CA GLU A 223 -9.10 -14.30 -7.54
C GLU A 223 -8.91 -14.18 -6.01
N GLY A 224 -7.75 -13.77 -5.53
CA GLY A 224 -7.51 -13.51 -4.10
C GLY A 224 -8.36 -12.37 -3.53
N ILE A 225 -8.65 -11.34 -4.35
CA ILE A 225 -9.59 -10.28 -3.98
C ILE A 225 -11.01 -10.83 -3.83
N LYS A 226 -11.44 -11.69 -4.75
CA LYS A 226 -12.80 -12.27 -4.79
C LYS A 226 -13.03 -13.26 -3.65
N ASP A 227 -12.08 -14.13 -3.38
CA ASP A 227 -12.22 -15.20 -2.37
C ASP A 227 -11.89 -14.74 -0.93
N GLY A 228 -11.42 -13.50 -0.75
CA GLY A 228 -11.10 -12.92 0.56
C GLY A 228 -9.71 -13.27 1.08
N SER A 229 -8.85 -13.91 0.28
CA SER A 229 -7.43 -14.08 0.62
C SER A 229 -6.71 -12.75 0.72
N ILE A 230 -7.10 -11.78 -0.13
CA ILE A 230 -6.70 -10.38 -0.06
C ILE A 230 -7.83 -9.58 0.62
N ASP A 231 -7.51 -8.94 1.72
CA ASP A 231 -8.49 -8.28 2.60
C ASP A 231 -8.76 -6.83 2.20
N MET A 232 -7.74 -6.12 1.71
CA MET A 232 -7.78 -4.67 1.56
C MET A 232 -7.23 -4.22 0.21
N ILE A 233 -7.65 -3.03 -0.19
CA ILE A 233 -7.07 -2.28 -1.31
C ILE A 233 -6.42 -1.03 -0.73
N ALA A 234 -5.10 -0.92 -0.86
CA ALA A 234 -4.29 0.21 -0.47
C ALA A 234 -3.67 0.89 -1.69
N THR A 235 -3.25 2.14 -1.57
CA THR A 235 -2.82 2.90 -2.74
C THR A 235 -1.35 2.74 -3.08
N ASP A 236 -0.51 2.51 -2.09
CA ASP A 236 0.95 2.67 -2.21
C ASP A 236 1.31 3.98 -2.92
N HIS A 237 0.72 5.09 -2.44
CA HIS A 237 0.94 6.41 -3.02
C HIS A 237 2.39 6.85 -2.79
N ALA A 238 3.21 6.74 -3.84
CA ALA A 238 4.66 6.96 -3.83
C ALA A 238 5.06 8.07 -4.82
N PRO A 239 4.98 9.34 -4.40
CA PRO A 239 5.25 10.48 -5.28
C PRO A 239 6.74 10.63 -5.62
N HIS A 240 7.01 10.87 -6.91
CA HIS A 240 8.33 11.16 -7.47
C HIS A 240 8.26 12.33 -8.44
N SER A 241 9.34 13.13 -8.52
CA SER A 241 9.39 14.23 -9.47
C SER A 241 9.51 13.72 -10.92
N ALA A 242 9.18 14.60 -11.88
CA ALA A 242 9.32 14.29 -13.30
C ALA A 242 10.79 13.98 -13.68
N GLU A 243 11.73 14.72 -13.08
CA GLU A 243 13.16 14.52 -13.31
C GLU A 243 13.63 13.16 -12.80
N GLU A 244 13.14 12.73 -11.64
CA GLU A 244 13.47 11.39 -11.10
C GLU A 244 12.92 10.28 -11.98
N LYS A 245 11.69 10.43 -12.47
CA LYS A 245 11.06 9.43 -13.37
C LYS A 245 11.63 9.46 -14.80
N ALA A 246 12.30 10.54 -15.21
CA ALA A 246 12.98 10.65 -16.50
C ALA A 246 14.37 9.99 -16.54
N VAL A 247 14.85 9.43 -15.43
CA VAL A 247 16.16 8.78 -15.36
C VAL A 247 16.21 7.54 -16.28
N LEU A 248 17.27 7.44 -17.08
CA LEU A 248 17.53 6.32 -17.97
C LEU A 248 18.80 5.56 -17.55
N PRO A 249 18.89 4.27 -17.83
CA PRO A 249 17.80 3.42 -18.33
C PRO A 249 16.66 3.28 -17.30
N VAL A 250 15.47 2.88 -17.73
CA VAL A 250 14.23 2.81 -16.95
C VAL A 250 14.40 2.10 -15.60
N TRP A 251 15.17 1.04 -15.55
CA TRP A 251 15.42 0.29 -14.29
C TRP A 251 16.27 1.03 -13.25
N LYS A 252 16.88 2.17 -13.60
CA LYS A 252 17.57 3.07 -12.66
C LYS A 252 16.67 4.18 -12.10
N ALA A 253 15.52 4.43 -12.71
CA ALA A 253 14.55 5.37 -12.17
C ALA A 253 14.00 4.85 -10.83
N PRO A 254 13.57 5.71 -9.89
CA PRO A 254 12.94 5.26 -8.66
C PRO A 254 11.62 4.55 -8.93
N SER A 255 11.32 3.53 -8.14
CA SER A 255 10.04 2.81 -8.17
C SER A 255 8.95 3.60 -7.44
N GLY A 256 7.70 3.40 -7.83
CA GLY A 256 6.53 4.01 -7.22
C GLY A 256 5.77 4.95 -8.14
N ILE A 257 4.46 5.03 -7.91
CA ILE A 257 3.53 5.93 -8.59
C ILE A 257 2.58 6.57 -7.59
N ILE A 258 1.95 7.68 -7.97
CA ILE A 258 0.82 8.22 -7.21
C ILE A 258 -0.43 7.36 -7.43
N GLY A 259 -1.29 7.25 -6.42
CA GLY A 259 -2.46 6.36 -6.49
C GLY A 259 -3.72 6.88 -5.81
N LEU A 260 -3.63 7.91 -4.95
CA LEU A 260 -4.78 8.33 -4.14
C LEU A 260 -5.99 8.77 -4.98
N GLU A 261 -5.80 9.55 -6.02
CA GLU A 261 -6.90 10.09 -6.84
C GLU A 261 -7.51 9.08 -7.80
N THR A 262 -6.77 8.03 -8.15
CA THR A 262 -7.19 7.05 -9.16
C THR A 262 -7.68 5.74 -8.57
N ALA A 263 -7.38 5.44 -7.31
CA ALA A 263 -7.62 4.13 -6.69
C ALA A 263 -9.09 3.71 -6.74
N LEU A 264 -10.02 4.57 -6.33
CA LEU A 264 -11.45 4.26 -6.38
C LEU A 264 -11.93 4.04 -7.82
N GLY A 265 -11.51 4.91 -8.74
CA GLY A 265 -11.89 4.79 -10.16
C GLY A 265 -11.38 3.50 -10.79
N LEU A 266 -10.12 3.14 -10.54
CA LEU A 266 -9.54 1.87 -11.01
C LEU A 266 -10.27 0.67 -10.40
N ALA A 267 -10.54 0.70 -9.10
CA ALA A 267 -11.24 -0.39 -8.42
C ALA A 267 -12.69 -0.55 -8.90
N VAL A 268 -13.42 0.53 -9.11
CA VAL A 268 -14.77 0.48 -9.70
C VAL A 268 -14.70 -0.07 -11.13
N THR A 269 -13.78 0.42 -11.94
CA THR A 269 -13.65 0.01 -13.35
C THR A 269 -13.23 -1.46 -13.48
N GLU A 270 -12.16 -1.85 -12.79
CA GLU A 270 -11.56 -3.17 -12.95
C GLU A 270 -12.27 -4.26 -12.16
N LEU A 271 -12.83 -3.94 -11.00
CA LEU A 271 -13.39 -4.96 -10.11
C LEU A 271 -14.93 -4.94 -10.12
N VAL A 272 -15.57 -3.78 -10.02
CA VAL A 272 -17.04 -3.71 -9.96
C VAL A 272 -17.66 -3.85 -11.35
N LYS A 273 -17.21 -3.04 -12.33
CA LYS A 273 -17.78 -3.05 -13.69
C LYS A 273 -17.50 -4.36 -14.43
N LYS A 274 -16.40 -5.05 -14.11
CA LYS A 274 -16.09 -6.39 -14.65
C LYS A 274 -16.78 -7.53 -13.88
N GLY A 275 -17.54 -7.21 -12.82
CA GLY A 275 -18.32 -8.21 -12.06
C GLY A 275 -17.51 -9.09 -11.12
N HIS A 276 -16.29 -8.67 -10.76
CA HIS A 276 -15.46 -9.37 -9.77
C HIS A 276 -15.91 -9.10 -8.33
N LEU A 277 -16.38 -7.88 -8.05
CA LEU A 277 -16.94 -7.46 -6.76
C LEU A 277 -18.26 -6.73 -6.95
N THR A 278 -19.11 -6.75 -5.92
CA THR A 278 -20.16 -5.76 -5.74
C THR A 278 -19.58 -4.46 -5.17
N THR A 279 -20.28 -3.34 -5.31
CA THR A 279 -19.88 -2.07 -4.70
C THR A 279 -19.71 -2.18 -3.19
N MET A 280 -20.56 -2.95 -2.50
CA MET A 280 -20.44 -3.13 -1.06
C MET A 280 -19.19 -3.94 -0.66
N GLN A 281 -18.81 -4.96 -1.45
CA GLN A 281 -17.56 -5.68 -1.24
C GLN A 281 -16.34 -4.78 -1.49
N LEU A 282 -16.41 -3.87 -2.46
CA LEU A 282 -15.37 -2.86 -2.66
C LEU A 282 -15.26 -1.92 -1.45
N VAL A 283 -16.38 -1.43 -0.93
CA VAL A 283 -16.42 -0.60 0.29
C VAL A 283 -15.83 -1.36 1.49
N GLU A 284 -16.13 -2.65 1.63
CA GLU A 284 -15.53 -3.48 2.68
C GLU A 284 -14.01 -3.45 2.61
N LYS A 285 -13.43 -3.62 1.42
CA LYS A 285 -11.97 -3.68 1.22
C LYS A 285 -11.27 -2.32 1.31
N MET A 286 -11.94 -1.21 1.01
CA MET A 286 -11.34 0.13 1.06
C MET A 286 -11.65 0.91 2.34
N CYS A 287 -12.68 0.50 3.11
CA CYS A 287 -13.12 1.23 4.31
C CYS A 287 -13.15 0.35 5.55
N VAL A 288 -13.94 -0.73 5.53
CA VAL A 288 -14.25 -1.52 6.73
C VAL A 288 -13.03 -2.29 7.20
N ASN A 289 -12.35 -3.01 6.30
CA ASN A 289 -11.23 -3.86 6.65
C ASN A 289 -9.98 -3.07 7.10
N PRO A 290 -9.59 -1.95 6.44
CA PRO A 290 -8.54 -1.09 6.98
C PRO A 290 -8.86 -0.54 8.37
N ALA A 291 -10.11 -0.11 8.62
CA ALA A 291 -10.52 0.36 9.93
C ALA A 291 -10.44 -0.73 11.00
N LYS A 292 -10.82 -1.97 10.67
CA LYS A 292 -10.68 -3.13 11.57
C LYS A 292 -9.21 -3.44 11.89
N LEU A 293 -8.33 -3.43 10.87
CA LEU A 293 -6.90 -3.70 11.06
C LEU A 293 -6.27 -2.77 12.08
N TYR A 294 -6.55 -1.48 11.96
CA TYR A 294 -5.98 -0.45 12.85
C TYR A 294 -6.83 -0.15 14.09
N HIS A 295 -7.92 -0.90 14.31
CA HIS A 295 -8.85 -0.69 15.42
C HIS A 295 -9.48 0.71 15.45
N PHE A 296 -9.74 1.30 14.30
CA PHE A 296 -10.38 2.60 14.19
C PHE A 296 -11.89 2.48 14.39
N ASP A 297 -12.47 3.41 15.11
CA ASP A 297 -13.92 3.58 15.25
C ASP A 297 -14.49 4.28 13.99
N LYS A 298 -14.23 3.68 12.83
CA LYS A 298 -14.52 4.18 11.48
C LYS A 298 -14.94 3.03 10.54
N GLY A 299 -15.29 3.37 9.30
CA GLY A 299 -15.67 2.39 8.27
C GLY A 299 -17.14 1.99 8.31
N TYR A 300 -17.98 2.75 9.03
CA TYR A 300 -19.43 2.57 9.08
C TYR A 300 -20.15 3.91 9.33
N LEU A 301 -21.43 3.96 9.01
CA LEU A 301 -22.27 5.11 9.27
C LEU A 301 -23.20 4.80 10.44
N ALA A 302 -23.17 5.65 11.48
CA ALA A 302 -24.06 5.54 12.63
C ALA A 302 -24.32 6.92 13.23
N GLU A 303 -25.49 7.07 13.89
CA GLU A 303 -25.87 8.30 14.59
C GLU A 303 -24.89 8.56 15.74
N GLY A 304 -24.45 9.82 15.86
CA GLY A 304 -23.51 10.25 16.92
C GLY A 304 -22.04 9.95 16.65
N LYS A 305 -21.68 9.45 15.46
CA LYS A 305 -20.31 9.24 15.04
C LYS A 305 -19.80 10.39 14.14
N ASP A 306 -18.47 10.50 14.04
CA ASP A 306 -17.85 11.47 13.15
C ASP A 306 -18.33 11.27 11.71
N ALA A 307 -18.56 12.37 11.00
CA ALA A 307 -19.07 12.35 9.63
C ALA A 307 -17.93 12.14 8.63
N ASP A 308 -17.26 11.00 8.68
CA ASP A 308 -16.26 10.58 7.69
C ASP A 308 -16.94 9.89 6.52
N ILE A 309 -17.32 10.66 5.50
CA ILE A 309 -18.23 10.21 4.43
C ILE A 309 -17.62 10.54 3.07
N VAL A 310 -17.61 9.56 2.16
CA VAL A 310 -17.37 9.77 0.74
C VAL A 310 -18.68 9.58 -0.04
N ILE A 311 -18.96 10.49 -0.95
CA ILE A 311 -20.06 10.38 -1.91
C ILE A 311 -19.46 10.26 -3.31
N PHE A 312 -19.74 9.18 -4.00
CA PHE A 312 -19.26 8.94 -5.36
C PHE A 312 -20.37 8.37 -6.25
N ASN A 313 -20.21 8.56 -7.56
CA ASN A 313 -21.12 7.99 -8.56
C ASN A 313 -20.39 6.86 -9.29
N GLU A 314 -20.77 5.61 -9.00
CA GLU A 314 -20.15 4.41 -9.59
C GLU A 314 -20.38 4.27 -11.10
N ASN A 315 -21.40 4.97 -11.64
CA ASN A 315 -21.76 4.88 -13.06
C ASN A 315 -21.23 6.04 -13.90
N GLU A 316 -20.61 7.02 -13.28
CA GLU A 316 -20.05 8.16 -14.01
C GLU A 316 -18.68 7.82 -14.58
N GLU A 317 -18.56 7.88 -15.91
CA GLU A 317 -17.30 7.81 -16.62
C GLU A 317 -16.58 9.16 -16.53
N TRP A 318 -15.27 9.12 -16.30
CA TRP A 318 -14.41 10.30 -16.32
C TRP A 318 -13.03 9.94 -16.87
N THR A 319 -12.29 10.91 -17.36
CA THR A 319 -10.94 10.72 -17.88
C THR A 319 -9.93 11.24 -16.88
N VAL A 320 -8.92 10.46 -16.54
CA VAL A 320 -7.78 10.92 -15.73
C VAL A 320 -6.99 11.94 -16.55
N THR A 321 -6.95 13.17 -16.09
CA THR A 321 -6.16 14.23 -16.71
C THR A 321 -5.20 14.83 -15.70
N ASP A 322 -4.17 15.51 -16.19
CA ASP A 322 -3.21 16.20 -15.34
C ASP A 322 -3.89 17.21 -14.39
N ALA A 323 -4.93 17.87 -14.85
CA ALA A 323 -5.76 18.79 -14.04
C ALA A 323 -6.57 18.09 -12.92
N GLU A 324 -6.77 16.77 -13.01
CA GLU A 324 -7.43 15.98 -11.98
C GLU A 324 -6.46 15.53 -10.87
N ILE A 325 -5.17 15.71 -11.04
CA ILE A 325 -4.18 15.37 -10.03
C ILE A 325 -4.01 16.56 -9.07
N ALA A 326 -4.27 16.31 -7.79
CA ALA A 326 -4.08 17.26 -6.69
C ALA A 326 -2.78 17.03 -5.94
N SER A 327 -2.17 15.84 -6.09
CA SER A 327 -0.82 15.55 -5.65
C SER A 327 0.17 16.54 -6.26
N LYS A 328 1.24 16.84 -5.53
CA LYS A 328 2.34 17.65 -6.01
C LYS A 328 3.15 16.96 -7.12
N SER A 329 3.17 15.64 -7.10
CA SER A 329 3.79 14.79 -8.11
C SER A 329 2.73 14.23 -9.05
N HIS A 330 3.12 13.99 -10.32
CA HIS A 330 2.22 13.53 -11.38
C HIS A 330 2.69 12.20 -12.00
N ASN A 331 3.48 11.42 -11.26
CA ASN A 331 4.06 10.16 -11.72
C ASN A 331 3.03 9.02 -11.71
N THR A 332 2.24 8.93 -12.77
CA THR A 332 1.25 7.89 -12.97
C THR A 332 1.15 7.48 -14.46
N PRO A 333 0.94 6.17 -14.77
CA PRO A 333 0.70 5.71 -16.13
C PRO A 333 -0.74 5.95 -16.59
N PHE A 334 -1.64 6.40 -15.69
CA PHE A 334 -3.08 6.42 -15.94
C PHE A 334 -3.60 7.72 -16.59
N ILE A 335 -2.74 8.70 -16.90
CA ILE A 335 -3.18 9.89 -17.64
C ILE A 335 -3.79 9.49 -18.99
N GLY A 336 -4.98 10.02 -19.28
CA GLY A 336 -5.75 9.68 -20.48
C GLY A 336 -6.67 8.47 -20.32
N THR A 337 -6.54 7.69 -19.26
CA THR A 337 -7.39 6.52 -18.99
C THR A 337 -8.81 6.95 -18.62
N LYS A 338 -9.80 6.26 -19.17
CA LYS A 338 -11.20 6.41 -18.80
C LYS A 338 -11.56 5.45 -17.67
N LEU A 339 -12.11 5.99 -16.59
CA LEU A 339 -12.50 5.26 -15.40
C LEU A 339 -13.96 5.51 -15.07
N PHE A 340 -14.61 4.53 -14.46
CA PHE A 340 -15.88 4.69 -13.77
C PHE A 340 -15.63 4.96 -12.28
N GLY A 341 -16.63 5.54 -11.60
CA GLY A 341 -16.50 5.80 -10.16
C GLY A 341 -15.91 7.18 -9.87
N ARG A 342 -16.74 8.22 -10.00
CA ARG A 342 -16.32 9.61 -9.77
C ARG A 342 -16.64 10.04 -8.35
N VAL A 343 -15.64 10.43 -7.58
CA VAL A 343 -15.82 11.09 -6.27
C VAL A 343 -16.48 12.45 -6.46
N LYS A 344 -17.51 12.74 -5.68
CA LYS A 344 -18.24 14.01 -5.68
C LYS A 344 -17.96 14.83 -4.44
N TYR A 345 -17.97 14.19 -3.28
CA TYR A 345 -17.73 14.87 -2.00
C TYR A 345 -16.93 13.95 -1.08
N THR A 346 -15.99 14.53 -0.38
CA THR A 346 -15.29 13.94 0.75
C THR A 346 -15.54 14.82 1.96
N ILE A 347 -16.26 14.29 2.93
CA ILE A 347 -16.64 14.97 4.18
C ILE A 347 -15.85 14.32 5.29
N CYS A 348 -15.18 15.12 6.11
CA CYS A 348 -14.43 14.66 7.27
C CYS A 348 -14.85 15.50 8.47
N GLY A 349 -15.40 14.83 9.50
CA GLY A 349 -15.96 15.45 10.70
C GLY A 349 -14.93 15.66 11.83
#